data_dd159ab5e2cfee3696b3f02fc59aa91a
#
_entry.id   dd159ab5e2cfee3696b3f02fc59aa91a
#
_cell.length_a   1.000
_cell.length_b   1.000
_cell.length_c   1.000
_cell.angle_alpha   90.00
_cell.angle_beta   90.00
_cell.angle_gamma   90.00
#
_symmetry.space_group_name_H-M   'P 1'
#
loop_
_entity.id
_entity.type
_entity.pdbx_description
1 polymer ?
#
loop_
_entity_poly.entity_id
_entity_poly.type
_entity_poly.pdbx_seq_one_letter_code
_entity_poly.pdbx_strand_id
1 'polypeptide(L)'
;KPGKLPHRTIAAEYELEYGTDRLELHADALAPGARVLVHDDLLATGGTARALCELVASSGGIVVGCGFLVELAFLGGRERLAPYEAHSLLRYDA
;
A
#
# COMPACT_ATOMS: atom_id res chain seq x y z
N LYS A 1 9.98 9.27 6.84
CA LYS A 1 11.33 8.82 6.49
C LYS A 1 11.76 7.72 7.44
N PRO A 2 12.56 6.77 6.98
CA PRO A 2 13.04 5.70 7.84
C PRO A 2 13.77 6.24 9.06
N GLY A 3 13.49 5.66 10.22
CA GLY A 3 14.16 6.03 11.46
C GLY A 3 13.66 7.29 12.11
N LYS A 4 12.63 7.93 11.56
CA LYS A 4 12.11 9.18 12.12
C LYS A 4 11.01 8.99 13.14
N LEU A 5 10.38 7.83 13.17
CA LEU A 5 9.28 7.57 14.10
C LEU A 5 9.84 7.32 15.50
N PRO A 6 9.20 7.87 16.54
CA PRO A 6 9.75 7.81 17.91
C PRO A 6 9.57 6.48 18.62
N HIS A 7 8.70 5.60 18.11
CA HIS A 7 8.44 4.30 18.72
C HIS A 7 8.98 3.20 17.82
N ARG A 8 8.97 1.96 18.32
CA ARG A 8 9.34 0.83 17.49
C ARG A 8 8.48 0.79 16.26
N THR A 9 9.10 0.55 15.11
CA THR A 9 8.41 0.60 13.81
C THR A 9 8.50 -0.74 13.11
N ILE A 10 7.60 -0.92 12.15
CA ILE A 10 7.62 -2.01 11.18
C ILE A 10 7.80 -1.36 9.82
N ALA A 11 8.67 -1.94 9.00
CA ALA A 11 9.04 -1.31 7.75
C ALA A 11 8.86 -2.29 6.58
N ALA A 12 8.55 -1.75 5.42
CA ALA A 12 8.51 -2.49 4.16
C ALA A 12 9.22 -1.68 3.08
N GLU A 13 9.88 -2.38 2.18
CA GLU A 13 10.55 -1.75 1.05
C GLU A 13 9.75 -2.04 -0.21
N TYR A 14 9.76 -1.09 -1.15
CA TYR A 14 9.08 -1.25 -2.42
C TYR A 14 9.88 -0.59 -3.53
N GLU A 15 9.70 -1.12 -4.74
CA GLU A 15 10.40 -0.59 -5.91
C GLU A 15 9.62 0.53 -6.55
N LEU A 16 10.35 1.58 -6.90
CA LEU A 16 9.86 2.66 -7.75
C LEU A 16 10.42 2.45 -9.16
N GLU A 17 9.94 3.25 -10.12
CA GLU A 17 10.44 3.19 -11.49
C GLU A 17 11.93 3.48 -11.59
N TYR A 18 12.48 4.23 -10.66
CA TYR A 18 13.85 4.71 -10.69
C TYR A 18 14.58 4.47 -9.37
N GLY A 19 14.15 3.46 -8.62
CA GLY A 19 14.82 3.13 -7.37
C GLY A 19 13.92 2.36 -6.43
N THR A 20 14.29 2.40 -5.18
CA THR A 20 13.50 1.81 -4.10
C THR A 20 13.27 2.84 -3.02
N ASP A 21 12.23 2.64 -2.25
CA ASP A 21 11.96 3.47 -1.09
C ASP A 21 11.47 2.57 0.03
N ARG A 22 11.13 3.18 1.16
CA ARG A 22 10.80 2.42 2.35
C ARG A 22 9.64 3.10 3.07
N LEU A 23 8.70 2.28 3.54
CA LEU A 23 7.57 2.72 4.35
C LEU A 23 7.73 2.20 5.76
N GLU A 24 7.29 3.00 6.73
CA GLU A 24 7.33 2.62 8.14
C GLU A 24 5.98 2.88 8.79
N LEU A 25 5.66 2.04 9.76
CA LEU A 25 4.45 2.16 10.55
C LEU A 25 4.83 1.91 12.01
N HIS A 26 4.26 2.68 12.93
CA HIS A 26 4.43 2.40 14.36
C HIS A 26 3.90 1.01 14.67
N ALA A 27 4.65 0.23 15.46
CA ALA A 27 4.25 -1.13 15.77
C ALA A 27 2.91 -1.20 16.52
N ASP A 28 2.53 -0.12 17.19
CA ASP A 28 1.28 -0.03 17.95
C ASP A 28 0.24 0.85 17.27
N ALA A 29 0.44 1.20 16.00
CA ALA A 29 -0.50 2.06 15.27
C ALA A 29 -1.84 1.39 15.02
N LEU A 30 -1.85 0.07 14.93
CA LEU A 30 -3.07 -0.70 14.64
C LEU A 30 -3.36 -1.65 15.78
N ALA A 31 -4.62 -1.71 16.19
CA ALA A 31 -5.08 -2.77 17.08
C ALA A 31 -5.07 -4.10 16.32
N PRO A 32 -4.78 -5.22 16.98
CA PRO A 32 -4.85 -6.52 16.31
C PRO A 32 -6.24 -6.74 15.68
N GLY A 33 -6.26 -7.14 14.40
CA GLY A 33 -7.49 -7.34 13.67
C GLY A 33 -8.15 -6.08 13.15
N ALA A 34 -7.50 -4.92 13.27
CA ALA A 34 -8.06 -3.67 12.73
C ALA A 34 -8.29 -3.79 11.22
N ARG A 35 -9.44 -3.32 10.77
CA ARG A 35 -9.81 -3.36 9.34
C ARG A 35 -9.33 -2.07 8.70
N VAL A 36 -8.52 -2.21 7.65
CA VAL A 36 -7.80 -1.08 7.05
C VAL A 36 -8.10 -1.00 5.56
N LEU A 37 -8.49 0.19 5.11
CA LEU A 37 -8.57 0.51 3.69
C LEU A 37 -7.26 1.19 3.31
N VAL A 38 -6.55 0.60 2.36
CA VAL A 38 -5.34 1.22 1.82
C VAL A 38 -5.76 2.21 0.73
N HIS A 39 -5.31 3.45 0.84
CA HIS A 39 -5.72 4.52 -0.08
C HIS A 39 -4.50 5.28 -0.56
N ASP A 40 -4.52 5.62 -1.85
CA ASP A 40 -3.51 6.49 -2.45
C ASP A 40 -4.15 7.24 -3.62
N ASP A 41 -3.45 8.26 -4.09
CA ASP A 41 -3.95 9.06 -5.21
C ASP A 41 -3.91 8.28 -6.51
N LEU A 42 -2.82 7.55 -6.75
CA LEU A 42 -2.55 6.94 -8.05
C LEU A 42 -2.20 5.47 -7.88
N LEU A 43 -2.85 4.64 -8.68
CA LEU A 43 -2.45 3.25 -8.86
C LEU A 43 -1.73 3.14 -10.21
N ALA A 44 -0.42 3.01 -10.17
CA ALA A 44 0.41 2.80 -11.36
C ALA A 44 0.84 1.34 -11.41
N THR A 45 2.06 1.03 -11.01
CA THR A 45 2.54 -0.36 -11.02
C THR A 45 2.07 -1.16 -9.82
N GLY A 46 1.56 -0.50 -8.79
CA GLY A 46 1.06 -1.16 -7.60
C GLY A 46 2.09 -1.40 -6.51
N GLY A 47 3.34 -1.00 -6.73
CA GLY A 47 4.40 -1.28 -5.77
C GLY A 47 4.18 -0.63 -4.41
N THR A 48 3.81 0.65 -4.40
CA THR A 48 3.56 1.38 -3.16
C THR A 48 2.38 0.79 -2.40
N ALA A 49 1.25 0.58 -3.10
CA ALA A 49 0.06 0.04 -2.46
C ALA A 49 0.29 -1.39 -1.97
N ARG A 50 1.02 -2.21 -2.72
CA ARG A 50 1.36 -3.56 -2.29
C ARG A 50 2.20 -3.53 -1.01
N ALA A 51 3.19 -2.63 -0.94
CA ALA A 51 4.02 -2.49 0.24
C ALA A 51 3.19 -2.06 1.45
N LEU A 52 2.22 -1.16 1.25
CA LEU A 52 1.31 -0.75 2.32
C LEU A 52 0.46 -1.93 2.80
N CYS A 53 -0.06 -2.73 1.89
CA CYS A 53 -0.84 -3.91 2.26
C CYS A 53 -0.02 -4.90 3.10
N GLU A 54 1.22 -5.13 2.69
CA GLU A 54 2.11 -6.03 3.42
C GLU A 54 2.45 -5.48 4.80
N LEU A 55 2.65 -4.18 4.88
CA LEU A 55 2.95 -3.53 6.15
C LEU A 55 1.77 -3.65 7.12
N VAL A 56 0.56 -3.40 6.64
CA VAL A 56 -0.65 -3.54 7.45
C VAL A 56 -0.82 -4.98 7.94
N ALA A 57 -0.64 -5.94 7.04
CA ALA A 57 -0.81 -7.35 7.38
C ALA A 57 0.23 -7.79 8.42
N SER A 58 1.48 -7.36 8.26
CA SER A 58 2.54 -7.72 9.20
C SER A 58 2.36 -7.04 10.55
N SER A 59 1.58 -5.97 10.61
CA SER A 59 1.27 -5.26 11.85
C SER A 59 0.04 -5.83 12.57
N GLY A 60 -0.55 -6.90 12.04
CA GLY A 60 -1.74 -7.52 12.63
C GLY A 60 -3.05 -6.94 12.15
N GLY A 61 -3.03 -6.01 11.19
CA GLY A 61 -4.24 -5.46 10.59
C GLY A 61 -4.78 -6.34 9.47
N ILE A 62 -5.98 -6.03 9.03
CA ILE A 62 -6.67 -6.72 7.94
C ILE A 62 -6.93 -5.72 6.83
N VAL A 63 -6.33 -5.95 5.66
CA VAL A 63 -6.60 -5.09 4.51
C VAL A 63 -7.95 -5.48 3.93
N VAL A 64 -8.91 -4.55 3.96
CA VAL A 64 -10.26 -4.80 3.45
C VAL A 64 -10.43 -4.38 2.00
N GLY A 65 -9.47 -3.64 1.46
CA GLY A 65 -9.49 -3.20 0.07
C GLY A 65 -8.50 -2.09 -0.16
N CYS A 66 -8.35 -1.70 -1.43
CA CYS A 66 -7.47 -0.61 -1.84
C CYS A 66 -8.27 0.37 -2.69
N GLY A 67 -8.14 1.67 -2.39
CA GLY A 67 -8.88 2.71 -3.10
C GLY A 67 -7.95 3.74 -3.69
N PHE A 68 -8.25 4.20 -4.91
CA PHE A 68 -7.41 5.15 -5.63
C PHE A 68 -8.28 6.17 -6.35
N LEU A 69 -7.75 7.39 -6.50
CA LEU A 69 -8.41 8.37 -7.33
C LEU A 69 -8.23 8.05 -8.81
N VAL A 70 -7.03 7.68 -9.21
CA VAL A 70 -6.70 7.42 -10.62
C VAL A 70 -5.98 6.08 -10.72
N GLU A 71 -6.35 5.30 -11.72
CA GLU A 71 -5.69 4.05 -12.04
C GLU A 71 -5.17 4.09 -13.47
N LEU A 72 -3.88 3.79 -13.62
CA LEU A 72 -3.27 3.59 -14.94
C LEU A 72 -3.26 2.08 -15.22
N ALA A 73 -4.35 1.60 -15.77
CA ALA A 73 -4.63 0.16 -15.84
C ALA A 73 -3.61 -0.61 -16.68
N PHE A 74 -3.01 0.06 -17.68
CA PHE A 74 -2.02 -0.57 -18.54
C PHE A 74 -0.71 -0.91 -17.83
N LEU A 75 -0.52 -0.46 -16.60
CA LEU A 75 0.69 -0.76 -15.83
C LEU A 75 0.54 -1.99 -14.92
N GLY A 76 -0.65 -2.58 -14.88
CA GLY A 76 -0.86 -3.84 -14.18
C GLY A 76 -0.88 -3.77 -12.66
N GLY A 77 -1.10 -2.58 -12.10
CA GLY A 77 -1.07 -2.43 -10.64
C GLY A 77 -2.14 -3.24 -9.91
N ARG A 78 -3.32 -3.37 -10.52
CA ARG A 78 -4.42 -4.13 -9.91
C ARG A 78 -4.05 -5.59 -9.70
N GLU A 79 -3.41 -6.20 -10.67
CA GLU A 79 -2.95 -7.58 -10.57
C GLU A 79 -1.92 -7.76 -9.46
N ARG A 80 -1.09 -6.75 -9.26
CA ARG A 80 -0.05 -6.80 -8.23
C ARG A 80 -0.64 -6.73 -6.83
N LEU A 81 -1.85 -6.19 -6.69
CA LEU A 81 -2.53 -6.09 -5.40
C LEU A 81 -3.31 -7.35 -5.04
N ALA A 82 -3.51 -8.27 -5.97
CA ALA A 82 -4.25 -9.49 -5.68
C ALA A 82 -3.68 -10.20 -4.45
N PRO A 83 -4.49 -10.77 -3.57
CA PRO A 83 -5.94 -10.98 -3.71
C PRO A 83 -6.82 -9.82 -3.22
N TYR A 84 -6.24 -8.69 -2.86
CA TYR A 84 -7.02 -7.56 -2.36
C TYR A 84 -7.78 -6.90 -3.51
N GLU A 85 -8.99 -6.44 -3.22
CA GLU A 85 -9.77 -5.69 -4.21
C GLU A 85 -9.23 -4.28 -4.36
N ALA A 86 -9.17 -3.81 -5.60
CA ALA A 86 -8.76 -2.44 -5.90
C ALA A 86 -9.91 -1.72 -6.58
N HIS A 87 -10.17 -0.49 -6.13
CA HIS A 87 -11.22 0.37 -6.66
C HIS A 87 -10.61 1.71 -7.05
N SER A 88 -11.02 2.24 -8.19
CA SER A 88 -10.54 3.56 -8.62
C SER A 88 -11.71 4.38 -9.15
N LEU A 89 -11.61 5.70 -9.01
CA LEU A 89 -12.65 6.60 -9.50
C LEU A 89 -12.47 6.88 -10.98
N LEU A 90 -11.24 7.06 -11.43
CA LEU A 90 -10.91 7.27 -12.84
C LEU A 90 -9.94 6.19 -13.28
N ARG A 91 -10.16 5.65 -14.46
CA ARG A 91 -9.32 4.57 -14.98
C ARG A 91 -8.91 4.91 -16.40
N TYR A 92 -7.62 4.83 -16.67
CA TYR A 92 -7.07 5.01 -18.02
C TYR A 92 -6.46 3.70 -18.48
N ASP A 93 -6.89 3.25 -19.65
CA ASP A 93 -6.44 1.97 -20.19
C ASP A 93 -5.20 2.10 -21.07
N ALA A 94 -4.83 3.31 -21.42
CA ALA A 94 -3.62 3.55 -22.21
C ALA A 94 -3.13 4.99 -21.99
#